data_1c4cd543aa176692315f48538bb8e116
#
_entry.id   1c4cd543aa176692315f48538bb8e116
#
_cell.length_a   1.000
_cell.length_b   1.000
_cell.length_c   1.000
_cell.angle_alpha   90.00
_cell.angle_beta   90.00
_cell.angle_gamma   90.00
#
_symmetry.space_group_name_H-M   'P 1'
#
loop_
_entity.id
_entity.type
_entity.pdbx_description
1 polymer ?
#
loop_
_entity_poly.entity_id
_entity_poly.type
_entity_poly.pdbx_seq_one_letter_code
_entity_poly.pdbx_strand_id
1 'polypeptide(L)'
;MVEDALQSLTEQAVLRLADFGAADGGTSQEMWAGLIETLRASGDSRPIEMLYTDLASNDFSTLFRTMQGMHGDTAHAYQNSYENVFVHGCGTGFHQQLMADASLCLGFSATAMHYVSEKPCEIEDHVHMVGATPEERAQFSAQAATDWERILLARAAELTPGGRFILSLIHISEPTRHRL
;
A
#
# COMPACT_ATOMS: atom_id res chain seq x y z
N MET A 1 7.94 -12.01 -12.41
CA MET A 1 8.68 -11.71 -11.13
C MET A 1 7.78 -11.66 -9.90
N VAL A 2 6.73 -10.81 -9.85
CA VAL A 2 5.76 -10.81 -8.71
C VAL A 2 4.84 -12.02 -8.82
N GLU A 3 4.35 -12.29 -10.02
CA GLU A 3 3.53 -13.45 -10.36
C GLU A 3 4.25 -14.76 -9.99
N ASP A 4 5.53 -14.89 -10.36
CA ASP A 4 6.33 -16.08 -10.03
C ASP A 4 6.47 -16.26 -8.51
N ALA A 5 6.65 -15.15 -7.78
CA ALA A 5 6.71 -15.20 -6.32
C ALA A 5 5.38 -15.68 -5.71
N LEU A 6 4.23 -15.19 -6.20
CA LEU A 6 2.92 -15.63 -5.73
C LEU A 6 2.63 -17.09 -6.11
N GLN A 7 3.01 -17.50 -7.31
CA GLN A 7 2.89 -18.89 -7.73
C GLN A 7 3.76 -19.84 -6.92
N SER A 8 4.93 -19.39 -6.45
CA SER A 8 5.80 -20.18 -5.58
C SER A 8 5.23 -20.41 -4.17
N LEU A 9 4.23 -19.65 -3.76
CA LEU A 9 3.55 -19.81 -2.46
C LEU A 9 2.50 -20.94 -2.52
N THR A 10 2.92 -22.14 -2.84
CA THR A 10 2.04 -23.30 -3.06
C THR A 10 1.33 -23.78 -1.79
N GLU A 11 1.89 -23.50 -0.62
CA GLU A 11 1.30 -23.86 0.67
C GLU A 11 0.15 -22.92 1.08
N GLN A 12 0.00 -21.76 0.40
CA GLN A 12 -1.05 -20.81 0.71
C GLN A 12 -2.34 -21.18 -0.02
N ALA A 13 -3.34 -21.62 0.74
CA ALA A 13 -4.66 -21.95 0.21
C ALA A 13 -5.43 -20.70 -0.27
N VAL A 14 -5.10 -19.53 0.26
CA VAL A 14 -5.68 -18.21 -0.07
C VAL A 14 -4.56 -17.23 -0.31
N LEU A 15 -4.62 -16.48 -1.39
CA LEU A 15 -3.69 -15.39 -1.65
C LEU A 15 -4.21 -14.10 -0.97
N ARG A 16 -3.53 -13.68 0.09
CA ARG A 16 -3.83 -12.41 0.77
C ARG A 16 -2.93 -11.31 0.25
N LEU A 17 -3.55 -10.33 -0.36
CA LEU A 17 -2.91 -9.16 -0.95
C LEU A 17 -3.35 -7.93 -0.17
N ALA A 18 -2.49 -6.92 -0.05
CA ALA A 18 -2.88 -5.69 0.63
C ALA A 18 -2.32 -4.43 -0.07
N ASP A 19 -3.13 -3.39 -0.10
CA ASP A 19 -2.79 -2.04 -0.55
C ASP A 19 -2.82 -1.08 0.63
N PHE A 20 -1.67 -0.55 0.99
CA PHE A 20 -1.49 0.29 2.17
C PHE A 20 -1.47 1.78 1.79
N GLY A 21 -2.44 2.54 2.29
CA GLY A 21 -2.66 3.93 1.93
C GLY A 21 -3.34 4.07 0.57
N ALA A 22 -4.42 3.33 0.39
CA ALA A 22 -5.05 3.11 -0.91
C ALA A 22 -5.95 4.25 -1.39
N ALA A 23 -6.32 5.20 -0.54
CA ALA A 23 -7.29 6.25 -0.83
C ALA A 23 -8.59 5.68 -1.43
N ASP A 24 -8.93 6.04 -2.67
CA ASP A 24 -10.09 5.50 -3.41
C ASP A 24 -9.79 4.22 -4.21
N GLY A 25 -8.55 3.70 -4.13
CA GLY A 25 -8.07 2.51 -4.83
C GLY A 25 -7.77 2.71 -6.32
N GLY A 26 -8.13 3.83 -6.90
CA GLY A 26 -7.99 4.06 -8.34
C GLY A 26 -6.55 4.02 -8.85
N THR A 27 -5.59 4.49 -8.04
CA THR A 27 -4.18 4.54 -8.45
C THR A 27 -3.57 3.15 -8.71
N SER A 28 -3.96 2.14 -7.94
CA SER A 28 -3.42 0.78 -8.02
C SER A 28 -4.33 -0.21 -8.75
N GLN A 29 -5.52 0.20 -9.12
CA GLN A 29 -6.57 -0.67 -9.66
C GLN A 29 -6.10 -1.44 -10.91
N GLU A 30 -5.50 -0.77 -11.89
CA GLU A 30 -4.98 -1.39 -13.11
C GLU A 30 -3.89 -2.41 -12.81
N MET A 31 -2.97 -2.09 -11.90
CA MET A 31 -1.91 -3.00 -11.48
C MET A 31 -2.49 -4.28 -10.85
N TRP A 32 -3.46 -4.14 -9.95
CA TRP A 32 -4.10 -5.29 -9.30
C TRP A 32 -4.91 -6.12 -10.28
N ALA A 33 -5.65 -5.48 -11.19
CA ALA A 33 -6.39 -6.17 -12.25
C ALA A 33 -5.46 -7.00 -13.14
N GLY A 34 -4.35 -6.42 -13.61
CA GLY A 34 -3.36 -7.11 -14.42
C GLY A 34 -2.68 -8.28 -13.71
N LEU A 35 -2.38 -8.14 -12.41
CA LEU A 35 -1.84 -9.23 -11.59
C LEU A 35 -2.84 -10.40 -11.48
N ILE A 36 -4.10 -10.09 -11.17
CA ILE A 36 -5.17 -11.10 -11.05
C ILE A 36 -5.40 -11.79 -12.39
N GLU A 37 -5.45 -11.04 -13.49
CA GLU A 37 -5.56 -11.58 -14.83
C GLU A 37 -4.43 -12.57 -15.13
N THR A 38 -3.18 -12.21 -14.86
CA THR A 38 -2.02 -13.06 -15.07
C THR A 38 -2.08 -14.34 -14.23
N LEU A 39 -2.49 -14.27 -12.97
CA LEU A 39 -2.68 -15.44 -12.11
C LEU A 39 -3.76 -16.36 -12.68
N ARG A 40 -4.91 -15.84 -13.08
CA ARG A 40 -6.01 -16.63 -13.66
C ARG A 40 -5.61 -17.24 -15.01
N ALA A 41 -4.88 -16.52 -15.85
CA ALA A 41 -4.37 -17.02 -17.13
C ALA A 41 -3.35 -18.16 -16.96
N SER A 42 -2.60 -18.19 -15.87
CA SER A 42 -1.68 -19.29 -15.52
C SER A 42 -2.37 -20.52 -14.90
N GLY A 43 -3.69 -20.46 -14.70
CA GLY A 43 -4.47 -21.54 -14.09
C GLY A 43 -4.55 -21.49 -12.57
N ASP A 44 -4.04 -20.43 -11.91
CA ASP A 44 -4.18 -20.25 -10.47
C ASP A 44 -5.61 -19.82 -10.14
N SER A 45 -6.38 -20.71 -9.55
CA SER A 45 -7.78 -20.48 -9.16
C SER A 45 -7.97 -20.24 -7.67
N ARG A 46 -6.88 -20.11 -6.89
CA ARG A 46 -6.96 -19.86 -5.45
C ARG A 46 -7.80 -18.62 -5.15
N PRO A 47 -8.57 -18.62 -4.03
CA PRO A 47 -9.23 -17.41 -3.54
C PRO A 47 -8.20 -16.29 -3.32
N ILE A 48 -8.58 -15.06 -3.68
CA ILE A 48 -7.81 -13.84 -3.43
C ILE A 48 -8.60 -12.98 -2.45
N GLU A 49 -7.97 -12.69 -1.31
CA GLU A 49 -8.45 -11.69 -0.36
C GLU A 49 -7.63 -10.42 -0.53
N MET A 50 -8.26 -9.37 -1.05
CA MET A 50 -7.64 -8.07 -1.27
C MET A 50 -8.03 -7.10 -0.16
N LEU A 51 -7.07 -6.68 0.64
CA LEU A 51 -7.27 -5.73 1.74
C LEU A 51 -6.80 -4.33 1.32
N TYR A 52 -7.72 -3.39 1.29
CA TYR A 52 -7.40 -1.97 1.15
C TYR A 52 -7.37 -1.29 2.51
N THR A 53 -6.28 -0.63 2.82
CA THR A 53 -6.12 0.06 4.11
C THR A 53 -5.88 1.55 3.91
N ASP A 54 -6.47 2.35 4.78
CA ASP A 54 -6.25 3.78 4.86
C ASP A 54 -6.65 4.27 6.26
N LEU A 55 -6.57 5.58 6.52
CA LEU A 55 -7.07 6.16 7.75
C LEU A 55 -8.58 5.94 7.88
N ALA A 56 -9.09 5.90 9.11
CA ALA A 56 -10.51 5.72 9.38
C ALA A 56 -11.39 6.83 8.75
N SER A 57 -10.81 7.99 8.47
CA SER A 57 -11.48 9.11 7.81
C SER A 57 -11.58 8.98 6.29
N ASN A 58 -10.95 7.95 5.69
CA ASN A 58 -11.01 7.72 4.25
C ASN A 58 -12.45 7.44 3.77
N ASP A 59 -12.76 7.86 2.56
CA ASP A 59 -14.05 7.51 1.91
C ASP A 59 -14.03 6.09 1.35
N PHE A 60 -14.20 5.11 2.23
CA PHE A 60 -14.32 3.71 1.84
C PHE A 60 -15.54 3.42 0.95
N SER A 61 -16.57 4.27 0.99
CA SER A 61 -17.71 4.12 0.07
C SER A 61 -17.28 4.31 -1.37
N THR A 62 -16.46 5.35 -1.64
CA THR A 62 -15.91 5.56 -2.97
C THR A 62 -14.95 4.44 -3.36
N LEU A 63 -14.07 3.97 -2.45
CA LEU A 63 -13.20 2.83 -2.70
C LEU A 63 -13.98 1.58 -3.16
N PHE A 64 -14.99 1.16 -2.41
CA PHE A 64 -15.79 -0.02 -2.78
C PHE A 64 -16.54 0.16 -4.10
N ARG A 65 -17.03 1.37 -4.40
CA ARG A 65 -17.66 1.67 -5.69
C ARG A 65 -16.66 1.61 -6.85
N THR A 66 -15.42 2.06 -6.64
CA THR A 66 -14.32 1.94 -7.61
C THR A 66 -14.04 0.46 -7.90
N MET A 67 -13.88 -0.38 -6.87
CA MET A 67 -13.58 -1.79 -7.04
C MET A 67 -14.73 -2.58 -7.72
N GLN A 68 -15.96 -2.12 -7.57
CA GLN A 68 -17.14 -2.70 -8.22
C GLN A 68 -17.45 -2.11 -9.61
N GLY A 69 -16.64 -1.19 -10.11
CA GLY A 69 -16.85 -0.52 -11.40
C GLY A 69 -18.02 0.45 -11.42
N MET A 70 -18.40 1.01 -10.27
CA MET A 70 -19.45 2.01 -10.14
C MET A 70 -18.90 3.44 -10.10
N HIS A 71 -17.58 3.60 -10.06
CA HIS A 71 -16.87 4.87 -10.00
C HIS A 71 -15.49 4.75 -10.66
N GLY A 72 -15.02 5.82 -11.30
CA GLY A 72 -13.69 5.87 -11.91
C GLY A 72 -13.53 4.94 -13.11
N ASP A 73 -12.40 4.24 -13.17
CA ASP A 73 -12.08 3.30 -14.25
C ASP A 73 -12.83 1.98 -14.08
N THR A 74 -13.84 1.77 -14.91
CA THR A 74 -14.67 0.58 -14.89
C THR A 74 -14.04 -0.61 -15.62
N ALA A 75 -13.05 -0.38 -16.49
CA ALA A 75 -12.40 -1.43 -17.28
C ALA A 75 -11.55 -2.35 -16.40
N HIS A 76 -11.01 -1.82 -15.31
CA HIS A 76 -10.16 -2.55 -14.37
C HIS A 76 -10.87 -2.93 -13.06
N ALA A 77 -12.21 -2.94 -13.05
CA ALA A 77 -13.01 -3.34 -11.89
C ALA A 77 -12.98 -4.87 -11.69
N TYR A 78 -11.90 -5.37 -11.15
CA TYR A 78 -11.60 -6.80 -11.08
C TYR A 78 -12.50 -7.60 -10.13
N GLN A 79 -13.12 -6.98 -9.12
CA GLN A 79 -13.98 -7.67 -8.16
C GLN A 79 -15.17 -8.39 -8.84
N ASN A 80 -15.72 -7.79 -9.90
CA ASN A 80 -16.83 -8.35 -10.66
C ASN A 80 -16.40 -9.10 -11.92
N SER A 81 -15.11 -9.05 -12.26
CA SER A 81 -14.56 -9.63 -13.49
C SER A 81 -13.98 -11.02 -13.27
N TYR A 82 -13.60 -11.36 -12.04
CA TYR A 82 -12.96 -12.63 -11.71
C TYR A 82 -13.66 -13.32 -10.54
N GLU A 83 -13.78 -14.64 -10.62
CA GLU A 83 -14.30 -15.47 -9.56
C GLU A 83 -13.30 -15.58 -8.39
N ASN A 84 -13.81 -15.81 -7.19
CA ASN A 84 -13.04 -16.00 -5.96
C ASN A 84 -12.10 -14.82 -5.64
N VAL A 85 -12.54 -13.58 -5.90
CA VAL A 85 -11.86 -12.35 -5.50
C VAL A 85 -12.72 -11.59 -4.50
N PHE A 86 -12.21 -11.40 -3.30
CA PHE A 86 -12.92 -10.77 -2.18
C PHE A 86 -12.20 -9.48 -1.79
N VAL A 87 -12.92 -8.36 -1.72
CA VAL A 87 -12.37 -7.06 -1.37
C VAL A 87 -12.82 -6.66 0.02
N HIS A 88 -11.85 -6.27 0.85
CA HIS A 88 -12.03 -5.82 2.22
C HIS A 88 -11.46 -4.42 2.41
N GLY A 89 -12.00 -3.68 3.38
CA GLY A 89 -11.46 -2.37 3.79
C GLY A 89 -11.07 -2.38 5.26
N CYS A 90 -9.96 -1.73 5.60
CA CYS A 90 -9.52 -1.53 6.97
C CYS A 90 -9.21 -0.05 7.23
N GLY A 91 -9.98 0.57 8.12
CA GLY A 91 -9.84 1.96 8.51
C GLY A 91 -8.76 2.19 9.58
N THR A 92 -7.54 1.69 9.34
CA THR A 92 -6.41 1.82 10.26
C THR A 92 -5.14 2.15 9.48
N GLY A 93 -4.39 3.12 9.99
CA GLY A 93 -3.15 3.57 9.34
C GLY A 93 -2.05 2.50 9.34
N PHE A 94 -1.25 2.52 8.31
CA PHE A 94 -0.19 1.53 8.03
C PHE A 94 1.00 1.55 9.02
N HIS A 95 1.03 2.48 9.96
CA HIS A 95 2.02 2.50 11.03
C HIS A 95 1.80 1.38 12.07
N GLN A 96 0.70 0.64 11.96
CA GLN A 96 0.35 -0.47 12.83
C GLN A 96 0.35 -1.78 12.06
N GLN A 97 0.39 -2.90 12.77
CA GLN A 97 0.12 -4.20 12.18
C GLN A 97 -1.38 -4.31 11.86
N LEU A 98 -1.70 -4.69 10.64
CA LEU A 98 -3.06 -4.70 10.08
C LEU A 98 -3.55 -6.10 9.72
N MET A 99 -2.64 -7.04 9.62
CA MET A 99 -2.94 -8.45 9.31
C MET A 99 -2.29 -9.37 10.34
N ALA A 100 -2.78 -10.58 10.42
CA ALA A 100 -2.19 -11.60 11.28
C ALA A 100 -0.76 -11.94 10.85
N ASP A 101 0.05 -12.41 11.79
CA ASP A 101 1.41 -12.85 11.51
C ASP A 101 1.45 -13.87 10.38
N ALA A 102 2.43 -13.75 9.51
CA ALA A 102 2.71 -14.67 8.41
C ALA A 102 1.48 -14.98 7.53
N SER A 103 0.62 -13.99 7.29
CA SER A 103 -0.61 -14.15 6.49
C SER A 103 -0.60 -13.41 5.16
N LEU A 104 0.23 -12.39 4.99
CA LEU A 104 0.28 -11.52 3.81
C LEU A 104 1.19 -12.13 2.73
N CYS A 105 0.64 -12.41 1.57
CA CYS A 105 1.40 -12.92 0.42
C CYS A 105 2.10 -11.79 -0.37
N LEU A 106 1.40 -10.69 -0.58
CA LEU A 106 1.92 -9.51 -1.27
C LEU A 106 1.32 -8.24 -0.67
N GLY A 107 2.20 -7.37 -0.19
CA GLY A 107 1.86 -6.01 0.19
C GLY A 107 2.35 -5.01 -0.84
N PHE A 108 1.57 -3.97 -1.06
CA PHE A 108 1.89 -2.86 -1.93
C PHE A 108 1.58 -1.54 -1.24
N SER A 109 2.39 -0.52 -1.48
CA SER A 109 2.09 0.86 -1.12
C SER A 109 2.69 1.81 -2.14
N ALA A 110 1.87 2.70 -2.69
CA ALA A 110 2.32 3.75 -3.59
C ALA A 110 2.04 5.12 -2.97
N THR A 111 3.08 5.94 -2.89
CA THR A 111 2.99 7.37 -2.51
C THR A 111 2.28 7.65 -1.17
N ALA A 112 2.28 6.70 -0.23
CA ALA A 112 1.63 6.84 1.06
C ALA A 112 2.60 6.78 2.25
N MET A 113 3.52 5.83 2.27
CA MET A 113 4.38 5.57 3.45
C MET A 113 5.48 6.62 3.72
N HIS A 114 5.40 7.77 3.08
CA HIS A 114 6.22 8.95 3.39
C HIS A 114 5.55 9.89 4.41
N TYR A 115 4.29 9.67 4.76
CA TYR A 115 3.61 10.44 5.80
C TYR A 115 4.05 9.96 7.19
N VAL A 116 4.35 10.92 8.07
CA VAL A 116 4.62 10.64 9.49
C VAL A 116 3.31 10.40 10.24
N SER A 117 3.36 9.58 11.29
CA SER A 117 2.18 9.23 12.09
C SER A 117 1.62 10.42 12.88
N GLU A 118 2.50 11.34 13.27
CA GLU A 118 2.14 12.55 13.97
C GLU A 118 3.10 13.69 13.59
N LYS A 119 2.63 14.91 13.72
CA LYS A 119 3.43 16.11 13.47
C LYS A 119 4.28 16.41 14.69
N PRO A 120 5.62 16.32 14.63
CA PRO A 120 6.48 16.44 15.80
C PRO A 120 6.62 17.88 16.31
N CYS A 121 6.47 18.87 15.42
CA CYS A 121 6.51 20.31 15.78
C CYS A 121 5.82 21.16 14.70
N GLU A 122 5.53 22.41 15.04
CA GLU A 122 5.18 23.43 14.05
C GLU A 122 6.43 23.86 13.28
N ILE A 123 6.23 24.24 12.01
CA ILE A 123 7.24 24.90 11.18
C ILE A 123 6.83 26.38 11.14
N GLU A 124 7.69 27.27 11.70
CA GLU A 124 7.28 28.65 11.96
C GLU A 124 7.08 29.47 10.69
N ASP A 125 8.04 29.42 9.75
CA ASP A 125 8.07 30.35 8.60
C ASP A 125 7.78 29.70 7.25
N HIS A 126 7.36 28.43 7.22
CA HIS A 126 7.15 27.72 5.99
C HIS A 126 6.06 26.66 6.11
N VAL A 127 5.34 26.39 5.01
CA VAL A 127 4.28 25.38 4.95
C VAL A 127 4.81 23.96 4.71
N HIS A 128 6.10 23.81 4.45
CA HIS A 128 6.71 22.54 4.06
C HIS A 128 8.08 22.35 4.71
N MET A 129 8.41 21.10 5.06
CA MET A 129 9.66 20.72 5.72
C MET A 129 10.95 21.19 5.01
N VAL A 130 10.89 21.46 3.70
CA VAL A 130 12.02 22.02 2.94
C VAL A 130 12.49 23.36 3.52
N GLY A 131 11.57 24.17 4.03
CA GLY A 131 11.86 25.46 4.66
C GLY A 131 12.06 25.40 6.17
N ALA A 132 12.00 24.22 6.77
CA ALA A 132 12.16 24.06 8.22
C ALA A 132 13.59 24.40 8.69
N THR A 133 13.70 24.93 9.91
CA THR A 133 14.99 25.13 10.57
C THR A 133 15.71 23.79 10.80
N PRO A 134 17.03 23.78 11.07
CA PRO A 134 17.74 22.54 11.40
C PRO A 134 17.13 21.79 12.59
N GLU A 135 16.66 22.49 13.61
CA GLU A 135 16.06 21.95 14.82
C GLU A 135 14.70 21.31 14.55
N GLU A 136 13.83 21.98 13.79
CA GLU A 136 12.54 21.44 13.33
C GLU A 136 12.76 20.21 12.46
N ARG A 137 13.69 20.29 11.52
CA ARG A 137 14.04 19.17 10.63
C ARG A 137 14.55 17.96 11.39
N ALA A 138 15.34 18.16 12.46
CA ALA A 138 15.80 17.06 13.30
C ALA A 138 14.64 16.33 13.98
N GLN A 139 13.61 17.04 14.44
CA GLN A 139 12.41 16.45 15.05
C GLN A 139 11.63 15.63 14.03
N PHE A 140 11.40 16.15 12.82
CA PHE A 140 10.76 15.40 11.73
C PHE A 140 11.56 14.16 11.33
N SER A 141 12.89 14.26 11.28
CA SER A 141 13.75 13.11 10.96
C SER A 141 13.68 12.02 12.04
N ALA A 142 13.64 12.39 13.30
CA ALA A 142 13.49 11.45 14.41
C ALA A 142 12.13 10.74 14.36
N GLN A 143 11.05 11.49 14.13
CA GLN A 143 9.71 10.92 13.97
C GLN A 143 9.65 9.97 12.77
N ALA A 144 10.17 10.40 11.63
CA ALA A 144 10.20 9.58 10.41
C ALA A 144 10.99 8.28 10.59
N ALA A 145 12.12 8.32 11.31
CA ALA A 145 12.90 7.13 11.61
C ALA A 145 12.12 6.13 12.48
N THR A 146 11.44 6.63 13.52
CA THR A 146 10.59 5.82 14.42
C THR A 146 9.42 5.19 13.64
N ASP A 147 8.75 5.97 12.81
CA ASP A 147 7.63 5.51 12.01
C ASP A 147 8.07 4.47 10.97
N TRP A 148 9.21 4.72 10.34
CA TRP A 148 9.75 3.82 9.33
C TRP A 148 10.11 2.45 9.92
N GLU A 149 10.77 2.42 11.08
CA GLU A 149 11.04 1.18 11.80
C GLU A 149 9.74 0.43 12.13
N ARG A 150 8.75 1.14 12.66
CA ARG A 150 7.43 0.58 13.01
C ARG A 150 6.71 0.00 11.81
N ILE A 151 6.70 0.72 10.67
CA ILE A 151 6.11 0.24 9.42
C ILE A 151 6.79 -1.04 8.94
N LEU A 152 8.12 -1.07 8.89
CA LEU A 152 8.86 -2.22 8.39
C LEU A 152 8.70 -3.45 9.29
N LEU A 153 8.71 -3.27 10.61
CA LEU A 153 8.50 -4.37 11.57
C LEU A 153 7.08 -4.94 11.45
N ALA A 154 6.07 -4.09 11.30
CA ALA A 154 4.70 -4.55 11.09
C ALA A 154 4.57 -5.34 9.78
N ARG A 155 5.10 -4.84 8.68
CA ARG A 155 5.10 -5.55 7.38
C ARG A 155 5.89 -6.85 7.46
N ALA A 156 7.03 -6.87 8.15
CA ALA A 156 7.82 -8.09 8.34
C ALA A 156 7.08 -9.18 9.13
N ALA A 157 6.31 -8.79 10.16
CA ALA A 157 5.49 -9.73 10.91
C ALA A 157 4.34 -10.31 10.08
N GLU A 158 3.70 -9.48 9.25
CA GLU A 158 2.56 -9.87 8.43
C GLU A 158 2.92 -10.78 7.26
N LEU A 159 4.10 -10.60 6.66
CA LEU A 159 4.49 -11.35 5.47
C LEU A 159 4.63 -12.85 5.77
N THR A 160 3.98 -13.67 4.95
CA THR A 160 4.21 -15.10 4.92
C THR A 160 5.63 -15.42 4.45
N PRO A 161 6.23 -16.57 4.83
CA PRO A 161 7.51 -16.98 4.25
C PRO A 161 7.46 -16.97 2.71
N GLY A 162 8.37 -16.25 2.08
CA GLY A 162 8.37 -16.04 0.62
C GLY A 162 7.50 -14.90 0.12
N GLY A 163 6.64 -14.32 0.95
CA GLY A 163 5.84 -13.14 0.63
C GLY A 163 6.69 -11.92 0.26
N ARG A 164 6.09 -10.94 -0.38
CA ARG A 164 6.78 -9.74 -0.87
C ARG A 164 6.07 -8.48 -0.41
N PHE A 165 6.85 -7.45 -0.19
CA PHE A 165 6.36 -6.08 -0.01
C PHE A 165 6.98 -5.17 -1.08
N ILE A 166 6.13 -4.49 -1.84
CA ILE A 166 6.50 -3.56 -2.90
C ILE A 166 6.17 -2.16 -2.40
N LEU A 167 7.17 -1.31 -2.43
CA LEU A 167 7.05 0.07 -1.99
C LEU A 167 7.44 1.02 -3.11
N SER A 168 6.53 1.92 -3.47
CA SER A 168 6.79 3.07 -4.32
C SER A 168 6.60 4.34 -3.50
N LEU A 169 7.69 5.03 -3.23
CA LEU A 169 7.66 6.35 -2.60
C LEU A 169 7.54 7.43 -3.68
N ILE A 170 7.00 8.60 -3.29
CA ILE A 170 7.13 9.77 -4.15
C ILE A 170 8.62 9.95 -4.44
N HIS A 171 8.97 9.99 -5.71
CA HIS A 171 10.29 10.38 -6.11
C HIS A 171 10.54 11.77 -5.52
N ILE A 172 11.33 11.83 -4.47
CA ILE A 172 12.09 13.02 -4.21
C ILE A 172 13.00 13.09 -5.42
N SER A 173 12.62 13.91 -6.41
CA SER A 173 13.48 14.19 -7.54
C SER A 173 14.86 14.45 -6.96
N GLU A 174 15.86 13.69 -7.41
CA GLU A 174 17.25 14.03 -7.10
C GLU A 174 17.36 15.54 -7.34
N PRO A 175 17.98 16.28 -6.42
CA PRO A 175 18.14 17.71 -6.62
C PRO A 175 18.77 17.87 -7.98
N THR A 176 18.03 18.41 -8.92
CA THR A 176 18.52 18.69 -10.26
C THR A 176 19.78 19.48 -10.04
N ARG A 177 20.92 18.90 -10.35
CA ARG A 177 22.18 19.63 -10.37
C ARG A 177 21.99 20.69 -11.45
N HIS A 178 21.55 21.86 -11.04
CA HIS A 178 21.69 23.03 -11.87
C HIS A 178 23.18 23.18 -12.11
N ARG A 179 23.62 22.71 -13.26
CA ARG A 179 24.94 23.14 -13.81
C ARG A 179 24.81 24.64 -14.02
N LEU A 180 25.47 25.40 -13.17
CA LEU A 180 25.81 26.77 -13.44
C LEU A 180 26.71 26.84 -14.67
#